data_9a4a95b8cc06ae063d8ba63731e3cdf1
#
_entry.id   9a4a95b8cc06ae063d8ba63731e3cdf1
#
_cell.length_a   1.000
_cell.length_b   1.000
_cell.length_c   1.000
_cell.angle_alpha   90.00
_cell.angle_beta   90.00
_cell.angle_gamma   90.00
#
_symmetry.space_group_name_H-M   'P 1'
#
loop_
_entity.id
_entity.type
_entity.pdbx_description
1 polymer ?
#
loop_
_entity_poly.entity_id
_entity_poly.type
_entity_poly.pdbx_seq_one_letter_code
_entity_poly.pdbx_strand_id
1 'polypeptide(L)'
;MSRSTGRHGRTLLTALMAFSAFLGVAHAQGSQATGSNARLRQPRDRAFLTSAIRGAARRLGDPRCQELLGELRDRSRRPLRAALEAEGLSAPEFLGRLYFYDGTESGCGARRLAYTVPGYRVVYVCSSRFRDLYQQNTSQAEVAVIHEALHCLGLGENPPTWQEISARVEAACRD
;
A
#
# COMPACT_ATOMS: atom_id res chain seq x y z
N MET A 1 18.32 43.12 -80.88
CA MET A 1 16.91 43.34 -80.39
C MET A 1 16.79 42.82 -78.99
N SER A 2 16.56 43.75 -78.08
CA SER A 2 16.55 43.67 -76.65
C SER A 2 15.24 43.02 -76.18
N ARG A 3 15.27 42.21 -75.09
CA ARG A 3 14.21 42.21 -74.10
C ARG A 3 14.69 41.61 -72.78
N SER A 4 14.71 42.51 -71.82
CA SER A 4 14.79 42.34 -70.37
C SER A 4 13.58 41.57 -69.85
N THR A 5 13.80 40.67 -68.88
CA THR A 5 12.72 40.23 -68.00
C THR A 5 13.24 40.06 -66.57
N GLY A 6 12.52 40.67 -65.70
CA GLY A 6 12.84 40.96 -64.31
C GLY A 6 12.81 39.73 -63.38
N ARG A 7 13.66 39.83 -62.39
CA ARG A 7 13.79 38.94 -61.22
C ARG A 7 12.81 39.38 -60.11
N HIS A 8 11.79 38.58 -59.84
CA HIS A 8 11.00 38.76 -58.59
C HIS A 8 11.56 37.85 -57.48
N GLY A 9 12.17 38.52 -56.54
CA GLY A 9 12.58 37.89 -55.30
C GLY A 9 11.36 37.54 -54.46
N ARG A 10 11.19 36.25 -54.11
CA ARG A 10 10.28 35.79 -53.08
C ARG A 10 11.06 35.48 -51.81
N THR A 11 10.90 36.39 -50.88
CA THR A 11 11.42 36.22 -49.48
C THR A 11 10.53 35.15 -48.80
N LEU A 12 11.10 34.01 -48.52
CA LEU A 12 10.50 32.99 -47.67
C LEU A 12 10.79 33.35 -46.19
N LEU A 13 9.77 33.79 -45.48
CA LEU A 13 9.78 33.86 -44.01
C LEU A 13 9.65 32.45 -43.44
N THR A 14 10.71 31.94 -42.90
CA THR A 14 10.71 30.70 -42.12
C THR A 14 10.26 31.04 -40.68
N ALA A 15 9.01 30.72 -40.36
CA ALA A 15 8.52 30.78 -39.00
C ALA A 15 9.05 29.58 -38.22
N LEU A 16 9.99 29.81 -37.29
CA LEU A 16 10.39 28.82 -36.26
C LEU A 16 9.26 28.70 -35.24
N MET A 17 8.51 27.63 -35.32
CA MET A 17 7.62 27.21 -34.19
C MET A 17 8.47 26.53 -33.13
N ALA A 18 8.73 27.23 -32.02
CA ALA A 18 9.30 26.65 -30.83
C ALA A 18 8.22 25.77 -30.13
N PHE A 19 8.35 24.46 -30.27
CA PHE A 19 7.56 23.49 -29.51
C PHE A 19 8.15 23.41 -28.10
N SER A 20 7.57 24.15 -27.15
CA SER A 20 7.84 23.98 -25.73
C SER A 20 7.19 22.67 -25.25
N ALA A 21 7.97 21.60 -25.17
CA ALA A 21 7.57 20.37 -24.52
C ALA A 21 7.46 20.63 -23.01
N PHE A 22 6.26 20.87 -22.51
CA PHE A 22 5.94 20.78 -21.10
C PHE A 22 6.05 19.31 -20.68
N LEU A 23 7.19 18.92 -20.13
CA LEU A 23 7.32 17.69 -19.36
C LEU A 23 6.50 17.85 -18.07
N GLY A 24 5.23 17.50 -18.12
CA GLY A 24 4.39 17.36 -16.96
C GLY A 24 4.94 16.21 -16.12
N VAL A 25 5.65 16.55 -15.04
CA VAL A 25 5.97 15.60 -13.95
C VAL A 25 4.63 15.23 -13.31
N ALA A 26 4.07 14.11 -13.72
CA ALA A 26 2.94 13.51 -13.03
C ALA A 26 3.43 13.13 -11.62
N HIS A 27 3.18 13.97 -10.64
CA HIS A 27 3.28 13.59 -9.25
C HIS A 27 2.17 12.54 -9.03
N ALA A 28 2.59 11.28 -8.94
CA ALA A 28 1.75 10.23 -8.40
C ALA A 28 1.43 10.65 -6.96
N GLN A 29 0.26 11.26 -6.77
CA GLN A 29 -0.31 11.47 -5.45
C GLN A 29 -0.65 10.08 -4.93
N GLY A 30 0.29 9.50 -4.17
CA GLY A 30 0.08 8.25 -3.46
C GLY A 30 -1.19 8.40 -2.64
N SER A 31 -2.22 7.63 -2.99
CA SER A 31 -3.47 7.56 -2.24
C SER A 31 -3.14 7.17 -0.81
N GLN A 32 -3.14 8.14 0.10
CA GLN A 32 -2.87 7.88 1.50
C GLN A 32 -3.99 6.99 2.02
N ALA A 33 -3.63 5.77 2.46
CA ALA A 33 -4.55 4.90 3.17
C ALA A 33 -5.07 5.65 4.40
N THR A 34 -6.22 6.29 4.25
CA THR A 34 -6.89 6.95 5.35
C THR A 34 -7.56 5.85 6.17
N GLY A 35 -7.30 5.78 7.47
CA GLY A 35 -7.92 4.81 8.37
C GLY A 35 -9.44 4.96 8.53
N SER A 36 -10.12 5.41 7.48
CA SER A 36 -11.56 5.65 7.41
C SER A 36 -12.41 4.38 7.64
N ASN A 37 -11.82 3.19 7.40
CA ASN A 37 -12.48 1.89 7.55
C ASN A 37 -12.26 1.26 8.95
N ALA A 38 -11.69 1.99 9.90
CA ALA A 38 -11.50 1.52 11.28
C ALA A 38 -12.78 1.72 12.09
N ARG A 39 -13.41 0.62 12.53
CA ARG A 39 -14.67 0.56 13.26
C ARG A 39 -14.45 0.02 14.68
N LEU A 40 -13.54 0.64 15.45
CA LEU A 40 -13.32 0.29 16.86
C LEU A 40 -14.27 1.09 17.76
N ARG A 41 -14.65 0.49 18.88
CA ARG A 41 -15.60 1.09 19.85
C ARG A 41 -15.06 2.36 20.46
N GLN A 42 -13.80 2.32 20.94
CA GLN A 42 -13.17 3.44 21.60
C GLN A 42 -12.52 4.40 20.58
N PRO A 43 -12.83 5.71 20.62
CA PRO A 43 -12.21 6.68 19.72
C PRO A 43 -10.68 6.72 19.79
N ARG A 44 -10.13 6.55 21.00
CA ARG A 44 -8.68 6.52 21.23
C ARG A 44 -8.02 5.32 20.54
N ASP A 45 -8.60 4.13 20.66
CA ASP A 45 -8.09 2.92 20.01
C ASP A 45 -8.14 3.04 18.50
N ARG A 46 -9.22 3.63 17.98
CA ARG A 46 -9.37 3.94 16.56
C ARG A 46 -8.29 4.92 16.06
N ALA A 47 -7.93 5.93 16.86
CA ALA A 47 -6.87 6.88 16.52
C ALA A 47 -5.50 6.18 16.41
N PHE A 48 -5.15 5.30 17.35
CA PHE A 48 -3.91 4.52 17.33
C PHE A 48 -3.87 3.58 16.12
N LEU A 49 -4.95 2.84 15.88
CA LEU A 49 -5.03 1.96 14.71
C LEU A 49 -4.90 2.75 13.39
N THR A 50 -5.59 3.88 13.28
CA THR A 50 -5.50 4.75 12.09
C THR A 50 -4.06 5.23 11.84
N SER A 51 -3.33 5.56 12.90
CA SER A 51 -1.93 5.95 12.81
C SER A 51 -1.04 4.78 12.38
N ALA A 52 -1.27 3.59 12.94
CA ALA A 52 -0.54 2.37 12.53
C ALA A 52 -0.84 1.99 11.06
N ILE A 53 -2.09 2.11 10.59
CA ILE A 53 -2.45 1.87 9.19
C ILE A 53 -1.71 2.84 8.27
N ARG A 54 -1.59 4.11 8.63
CA ARG A 54 -0.82 5.09 7.84
C ARG A 54 0.67 4.75 7.78
N GLY A 55 1.27 4.34 8.90
CA GLY A 55 2.66 3.88 8.94
C GLY A 55 2.86 2.63 8.10
N ALA A 56 2.00 1.63 8.26
CA ALA A 56 2.01 0.41 7.45
C ALA A 56 1.88 0.69 5.94
N ALA A 57 1.03 1.66 5.56
CA ALA A 57 0.89 2.07 4.16
C ALA A 57 2.17 2.68 3.59
N ARG A 58 2.89 3.52 4.35
CA ARG A 58 4.19 4.05 3.91
C ARG A 58 5.19 2.93 3.69
N ARG A 59 5.32 1.99 4.63
CA ARG A 59 6.21 0.83 4.54
C ARG A 59 5.88 -0.08 3.35
N LEU A 60 4.60 -0.34 3.11
CA LEU A 60 4.14 -1.10 1.94
C LEU A 60 4.46 -0.41 0.61
N GLY A 61 4.71 0.90 0.59
CA GLY A 61 5.21 1.64 -0.57
C GLY A 61 6.72 1.48 -0.82
N ASP A 62 7.50 0.98 0.14
CA ASP A 62 8.94 0.78 0.00
C ASP A 62 9.24 -0.36 -1.01
N PRO A 63 10.21 -0.21 -1.92
CA PRO A 63 10.56 -1.22 -2.91
C PRO A 63 10.90 -2.59 -2.32
N ARG A 64 11.60 -2.65 -1.19
CA ARG A 64 11.96 -3.94 -0.53
C ARG A 64 10.72 -4.63 0.02
N CYS A 65 9.77 -3.87 0.57
CA CYS A 65 8.49 -4.43 1.00
C CYS A 65 7.67 -4.94 -0.20
N GLN A 66 7.74 -4.28 -1.35
CA GLN A 66 7.14 -4.75 -2.59
C GLN A 66 7.80 -6.05 -3.13
N GLU A 67 9.11 -6.21 -2.96
CA GLU A 67 9.82 -7.46 -3.28
C GLU A 67 9.28 -8.61 -2.43
N LEU A 68 9.09 -8.42 -1.12
CA LEU A 68 8.52 -9.42 -0.22
C LEU A 68 7.14 -9.92 -0.70
N LEU A 69 6.29 -9.04 -1.24
CA LEU A 69 5.00 -9.43 -1.82
C LEU A 69 5.14 -10.32 -3.07
N GLY A 70 6.25 -10.18 -3.79
CA GLY A 70 6.61 -11.06 -4.91
C GLY A 70 7.12 -12.43 -4.47
N GLU A 71 7.71 -12.54 -3.29
CA GLU A 71 8.26 -13.79 -2.73
C GLU A 71 7.23 -14.62 -1.99
N LEU A 72 6.36 -13.98 -1.19
CA LEU A 72 5.30 -14.65 -0.45
C LEU A 72 4.24 -15.21 -1.39
N ARG A 73 3.68 -16.37 -1.03
CA ARG A 73 2.72 -17.12 -1.85
C ARG A 73 1.38 -17.27 -1.12
N ASP A 74 0.29 -17.14 -1.86
CA ASP A 74 -1.04 -17.51 -1.39
C ASP A 74 -1.18 -19.05 -1.26
N ARG A 75 -2.34 -19.53 -0.78
CA ARG A 75 -2.65 -20.96 -0.68
C ARG A 75 -2.64 -21.69 -2.03
N SER A 76 -2.78 -20.97 -3.13
CA SER A 76 -2.68 -21.48 -4.50
C SER A 76 -1.28 -21.39 -5.09
N ARG A 77 -0.26 -21.07 -4.27
CA ARG A 77 1.16 -20.87 -4.62
C ARG A 77 1.42 -19.70 -5.57
N ARG A 78 0.47 -18.77 -5.75
CA ARG A 78 0.67 -17.55 -6.54
C ARG A 78 1.34 -16.48 -5.68
N PRO A 79 2.22 -15.62 -6.24
CA PRO A 79 2.76 -14.48 -5.52
C PRO A 79 1.62 -13.59 -4.98
N LEU A 80 1.75 -13.04 -3.77
CA LEU A 80 0.75 -12.11 -3.23
C LEU A 80 0.60 -10.87 -4.11
N ARG A 81 1.67 -10.44 -4.78
CA ARG A 81 1.64 -9.37 -5.78
C ARG A 81 0.62 -9.62 -6.89
N ALA A 82 0.45 -10.88 -7.32
CA ALA A 82 -0.52 -11.22 -8.36
C ALA A 82 -1.98 -10.91 -7.95
N ALA A 83 -2.31 -10.96 -6.66
CA ALA A 83 -3.63 -10.56 -6.17
C ALA A 83 -3.83 -9.04 -6.29
N LEU A 84 -2.80 -8.24 -6.04
CA LEU A 84 -2.84 -6.79 -6.23
C LEU A 84 -2.96 -6.41 -7.71
N GLU A 85 -2.18 -7.05 -8.57
CA GLU A 85 -2.18 -6.84 -10.02
C GLU A 85 -3.55 -7.17 -10.62
N ALA A 86 -4.18 -8.25 -10.18
CA ALA A 86 -5.52 -8.65 -10.63
C ALA A 86 -6.60 -7.61 -10.31
N GLU A 87 -6.39 -6.80 -9.28
CA GLU A 87 -7.32 -5.75 -8.86
C GLU A 87 -6.89 -4.35 -9.34
N GLY A 88 -5.72 -4.23 -9.98
CA GLY A 88 -5.14 -2.95 -10.38
C GLY A 88 -4.79 -2.04 -9.20
N LEU A 89 -4.38 -2.61 -8.05
CA LEU A 89 -4.08 -1.89 -6.82
C LEU A 89 -2.60 -1.97 -6.47
N SER A 90 -2.07 -0.89 -5.93
CA SER A 90 -0.86 -0.92 -5.11
C SER A 90 -1.15 -1.50 -3.73
N ALA A 91 -0.12 -1.97 -3.02
CA ALA A 91 -0.28 -2.52 -1.68
C ALA A 91 -0.80 -1.48 -0.65
N PRO A 92 -0.37 -0.19 -0.67
CA PRO A 92 -0.99 0.85 0.15
C PRO A 92 -2.49 1.07 -0.16
N GLU A 93 -2.88 1.05 -1.44
CA GLU A 93 -4.28 1.19 -1.83
C GLU A 93 -5.12 -0.01 -1.38
N PHE A 94 -4.60 -1.22 -1.51
CA PHE A 94 -5.23 -2.43 -0.98
C PHE A 94 -5.45 -2.31 0.52
N LEU A 95 -4.43 -1.93 1.30
CA LEU A 95 -4.55 -1.71 2.73
C LEU A 95 -5.64 -0.68 3.06
N GLY A 96 -5.75 0.40 2.29
CA GLY A 96 -6.80 1.41 2.44
C GLY A 96 -8.23 0.90 2.19
N ARG A 97 -8.38 -0.26 1.54
CA ARG A 97 -9.68 -0.91 1.27
C ARG A 97 -10.05 -1.99 2.28
N LEU A 98 -9.19 -2.29 3.25
CA LEU A 98 -9.49 -3.24 4.32
C LEU A 98 -10.41 -2.60 5.35
N TYR A 99 -11.29 -3.41 5.94
CA TYR A 99 -12.16 -3.04 7.05
C TYR A 99 -11.58 -3.57 8.35
N PHE A 100 -11.50 -2.72 9.36
CA PHE A 100 -10.99 -3.07 10.67
C PHE A 100 -12.10 -2.95 11.71
N TYR A 101 -12.44 -4.05 12.35
CA TYR A 101 -13.47 -4.13 13.38
C TYR A 101 -12.86 -4.47 14.75
N ASP A 102 -13.60 -4.13 15.80
CA ASP A 102 -13.26 -4.54 17.16
C ASP A 102 -13.52 -6.05 17.32
N GLY A 103 -12.45 -6.82 17.53
CA GLY A 103 -12.48 -8.26 17.71
C GLY A 103 -12.56 -8.72 19.18
N THR A 104 -12.63 -7.78 20.12
CA THR A 104 -12.50 -8.07 21.57
C THR A 104 -13.49 -9.12 22.05
N GLU A 105 -14.70 -9.12 21.54
CA GLU A 105 -15.75 -10.08 21.95
C GLU A 105 -15.79 -11.37 21.10
N SER A 106 -15.07 -11.42 19.96
CA SER A 106 -15.28 -12.47 18.97
C SER A 106 -14.10 -13.41 18.71
N GLY A 107 -12.91 -13.16 19.26
CA GLY A 107 -11.78 -14.02 18.92
C GLY A 107 -10.41 -13.61 19.47
N CYS A 108 -10.36 -12.61 20.33
CA CYS A 108 -9.15 -12.12 20.96
C CYS A 108 -8.67 -13.04 22.10
N GLY A 109 -8.18 -14.22 21.77
CA GLY A 109 -7.51 -15.09 22.75
C GLY A 109 -6.34 -14.39 23.46
N ALA A 110 -5.68 -15.05 24.40
CA ALA A 110 -4.72 -14.41 25.34
C ALA A 110 -3.53 -13.68 24.70
N ARG A 111 -3.12 -14.01 23.47
CA ARG A 111 -1.90 -13.46 22.84
C ARG A 111 -2.15 -12.75 21.49
N ARG A 112 -3.37 -12.77 20.97
CA ARG A 112 -3.65 -12.26 19.64
C ARG A 112 -3.77 -10.73 19.64
N LEU A 113 -3.12 -10.07 18.67
CA LEU A 113 -3.19 -8.61 18.47
C LEU A 113 -4.32 -8.25 17.49
N ALA A 114 -4.42 -9.04 16.44
CA ALA A 114 -5.46 -8.96 15.44
C ALA A 114 -5.64 -10.35 14.82
N TYR A 115 -6.63 -10.51 13.94
CA TYR A 115 -6.83 -11.72 13.16
C TYR A 115 -7.73 -11.44 11.96
N THR A 116 -7.54 -12.25 10.91
CA THR A 116 -8.38 -12.26 9.73
C THR A 116 -8.52 -13.69 9.20
N VAL A 117 -9.39 -13.87 8.21
CA VAL A 117 -9.46 -15.09 7.41
C VAL A 117 -8.71 -14.84 6.10
N PRO A 118 -7.73 -15.67 5.72
CA PRO A 118 -6.97 -15.47 4.49
C PRO A 118 -7.85 -15.31 3.24
N GLY A 119 -7.61 -14.22 2.50
CA GLY A 119 -8.37 -13.81 1.32
C GLY A 119 -9.61 -12.96 1.60
N TYR A 120 -9.93 -12.67 2.87
CA TYR A 120 -11.01 -11.75 3.23
C TYR A 120 -10.46 -10.35 3.51
N ARG A 121 -11.31 -9.32 3.33
CA ARG A 121 -10.93 -7.92 3.54
C ARG A 121 -11.33 -7.35 4.89
N VAL A 122 -11.52 -8.21 5.86
CA VAL A 122 -11.92 -7.85 7.22
C VAL A 122 -10.86 -8.29 8.20
N VAL A 123 -10.36 -7.35 9.00
CA VAL A 123 -9.41 -7.57 10.08
C VAL A 123 -10.12 -7.27 11.41
N TYR A 124 -10.06 -8.20 12.33
CA TYR A 124 -10.54 -8.02 13.70
C TYR A 124 -9.37 -7.66 14.60
N VAL A 125 -9.46 -6.51 15.28
CA VAL A 125 -8.40 -5.96 16.13
C VAL A 125 -8.73 -6.18 17.59
N CYS A 126 -7.78 -6.71 18.34
CA CYS A 126 -7.87 -6.86 19.80
C CYS A 126 -7.48 -5.53 20.47
N SER A 127 -8.43 -4.60 20.53
CA SER A 127 -8.24 -3.17 20.70
C SER A 127 -7.32 -2.80 21.87
N SER A 128 -7.49 -3.37 23.07
CA SER A 128 -6.65 -3.07 24.22
C SER A 128 -5.18 -3.45 23.99
N ARG A 129 -4.91 -4.69 23.53
CA ARG A 129 -3.54 -5.15 23.28
C ARG A 129 -2.88 -4.44 22.13
N PHE A 130 -3.63 -4.14 21.06
CA PHE A 130 -3.11 -3.37 19.95
C PHE A 130 -2.70 -1.96 20.39
N ARG A 131 -3.53 -1.30 21.21
CA ARG A 131 -3.19 -0.02 21.83
C ARG A 131 -1.91 -0.11 22.64
N ASP A 132 -1.82 -1.09 23.55
CA ASP A 132 -0.67 -1.27 24.43
C ASP A 132 0.60 -1.52 23.61
N LEU A 133 0.54 -2.33 22.57
CA LEU A 133 1.64 -2.51 21.62
C LEU A 133 2.00 -1.20 20.92
N TYR A 134 1.03 -0.47 20.38
CA TYR A 134 1.28 0.78 19.67
C TYR A 134 1.98 1.82 20.56
N GLN A 135 1.58 1.91 21.83
CA GLN A 135 2.20 2.81 22.79
C GLN A 135 3.63 2.40 23.18
N GLN A 136 3.92 1.11 23.22
CA GLN A 136 5.24 0.57 23.55
C GLN A 136 6.17 0.56 22.34
N ASN A 137 5.64 0.20 21.16
CA ASN A 137 6.40 0.04 19.94
C ASN A 137 5.51 0.25 18.69
N THR A 138 5.48 1.49 18.21
CA THR A 138 4.70 1.87 17.03
C THR A 138 5.10 1.06 15.80
N SER A 139 6.40 0.81 15.61
CA SER A 139 6.92 0.02 14.49
C SER A 139 6.34 -1.41 14.48
N GLN A 140 6.29 -2.07 15.62
CA GLN A 140 5.69 -3.39 15.77
C GLN A 140 4.18 -3.39 15.52
N ALA A 141 3.48 -2.34 15.91
CA ALA A 141 2.06 -2.21 15.59
C ALA A 141 1.81 -2.05 14.08
N GLU A 142 2.70 -1.34 13.37
CA GLU A 142 2.67 -1.20 11.90
C GLU A 142 2.97 -2.55 11.22
N VAL A 143 3.96 -3.30 11.71
CA VAL A 143 4.26 -4.66 11.27
C VAL A 143 3.06 -5.58 11.44
N ALA A 144 2.35 -5.51 12.57
CA ALA A 144 1.14 -6.29 12.81
C ALA A 144 0.03 -5.96 11.79
N VAL A 145 -0.15 -4.69 11.43
CA VAL A 145 -1.11 -4.28 10.38
C VAL A 145 -0.72 -4.87 9.02
N ILE A 146 0.57 -4.82 8.65
CA ILE A 146 1.06 -5.41 7.40
C ILE A 146 0.84 -6.93 7.42
N HIS A 147 1.15 -7.60 8.52
CA HIS A 147 0.94 -9.03 8.68
C HIS A 147 -0.51 -9.45 8.36
N GLU A 148 -1.48 -8.76 8.94
CA GLU A 148 -2.90 -9.02 8.65
C GLU A 148 -3.27 -8.71 7.18
N ALA A 149 -2.68 -7.66 6.60
CA ALA A 149 -2.88 -7.33 5.19
C ALA A 149 -2.35 -8.44 4.25
N LEU A 150 -1.24 -9.10 4.60
CA LEU A 150 -0.73 -10.25 3.85
C LEU A 150 -1.70 -11.43 3.89
N HIS A 151 -2.32 -11.70 5.04
CA HIS A 151 -3.41 -12.69 5.12
C HIS A 151 -4.61 -12.29 4.27
N CYS A 152 -4.99 -11.02 4.27
CA CYS A 152 -6.07 -10.53 3.40
C CYS A 152 -5.76 -10.73 1.91
N LEU A 153 -4.47 -10.72 1.50
CA LEU A 153 -4.02 -11.07 0.15
C LEU A 153 -4.00 -12.59 -0.12
N GLY A 154 -4.32 -13.42 0.86
CA GLY A 154 -4.42 -14.87 0.72
C GLY A 154 -3.28 -15.67 1.32
N LEU A 155 -2.31 -15.01 2.01
CA LEU A 155 -1.25 -15.74 2.72
C LEU A 155 -1.87 -16.64 3.79
N GLY A 156 -1.51 -17.93 3.75
CA GLY A 156 -1.86 -18.86 4.82
C GLY A 156 -0.86 -18.80 5.98
N GLU A 157 -1.19 -19.53 7.06
CA GLU A 157 -0.24 -19.88 8.11
C GLU A 157 0.02 -21.38 8.12
N ASN A 158 1.22 -21.75 8.63
CA ASN A 158 1.66 -23.13 8.89
C ASN A 158 1.80 -24.05 7.65
N PRO A 159 2.81 -23.83 6.78
CA PRO A 159 3.80 -22.74 6.75
C PRO A 159 3.32 -21.53 5.90
N PRO A 160 3.95 -20.37 6.07
CA PRO A 160 4.90 -19.96 7.12
C PRO A 160 4.21 -19.78 8.48
N THR A 161 4.97 -19.83 9.58
CA THR A 161 4.46 -19.52 10.91
C THR A 161 4.23 -18.02 11.08
N TRP A 162 3.42 -17.61 12.04
CA TRP A 162 3.18 -16.19 12.33
C TRP A 162 4.46 -15.42 12.68
N GLN A 163 5.41 -16.09 13.40
CA GLN A 163 6.71 -15.51 13.72
C GLN A 163 7.54 -15.26 12.46
N GLU A 164 7.59 -16.22 11.54
CA GLU A 164 8.32 -16.09 10.28
C GLU A 164 7.73 -14.98 9.41
N ILE A 165 6.41 -14.88 9.32
CA ILE A 165 5.74 -13.78 8.60
C ILE A 165 6.15 -12.44 9.19
N SER A 166 6.00 -12.26 10.51
CA SER A 166 6.32 -11.00 11.19
C SER A 166 7.80 -10.65 11.05
N ALA A 167 8.71 -11.61 11.23
CA ALA A 167 10.14 -11.38 11.07
C ALA A 167 10.52 -10.97 9.63
N ARG A 168 9.89 -11.56 8.60
CA ARG A 168 10.11 -11.18 7.20
C ARG A 168 9.58 -9.78 6.91
N VAL A 169 8.41 -9.42 7.43
CA VAL A 169 7.86 -8.07 7.32
C VAL A 169 8.79 -7.05 8.00
N GLU A 170 9.26 -7.34 9.20
CA GLU A 170 10.21 -6.49 9.94
C GLU A 170 11.51 -6.27 9.17
N ALA A 171 12.04 -7.33 8.55
CA ALA A 171 13.28 -7.26 7.80
C ALA A 171 13.15 -6.47 6.48
N ALA A 172 12.04 -6.65 5.75
CA ALA A 172 11.85 -6.09 4.42
C ALA A 172 11.14 -4.72 4.43
N CYS A 173 10.14 -4.52 5.31
CA CYS A 173 9.30 -3.33 5.35
C CYS A 173 9.79 -2.34 6.43
N ARG A 174 11.01 -1.86 6.31
CA ARG A 174 11.61 -0.87 7.23
C ARG A 174 11.28 0.55 6.76
N ASP A 175 11.31 1.50 7.72
CA ASP A 175 11.33 2.94 7.41
C ASP A 175 12.70 3.35 6.92
#